data_e6a6b1fa88e4a01fde20d4e75ff5b5b7
#
_entry.id   e6a6b1fa88e4a01fde20d4e75ff5b5b7
#
_cell.length_a   1.000
_cell.length_b   1.000
_cell.length_c   1.000
_cell.angle_alpha   90.00
_cell.angle_beta   90.00
_cell.angle_gamma   90.00
#
_symmetry.space_group_name_H-M   'P 1'
#
loop_
_entity.id
_entity.type
_entity.pdbx_description
1 polymer ?
#
loop_
_entity_poly.entity_id
_entity_poly.type
_entity_poly.pdbx_seq_one_letter_code
_entity_poly.pdbx_strand_id
1 'polypeptide(L)'
;MKKLSILLCAVLLFSCFTGCTPTSDEPTEPERLFITSDEVDLRQMVVDYMYAMANVQWTAGITIDYSSYSSSLVYESGKTYLGMVYNNNQNGFEAFMDLLDENNCHTGTITGWSSAVGNSCATSIEHAWQLVSATVDYGYSQDMMPYYKHTGVVPVGDIDWSCYNGTNTNSIIGQHDRQTIFEAYAQMLPGDALMRYQNNGGHALMLTKAPTVVRNEDGTINMAQSYLYLTDQNNRLHNRREYPSSWEVDRPMTFSNALQDGYLPVTVAELRDGIAPVPTFTVTAPTAENLAAGNVKGNVRSNYCLNTLRMELRSGETLVATAVSHPYERSCGFSDLGKDLKIADLPAGQYTLTIIAEVGLATQTIVETTFTK
;
A
#
# COMPACT_ATOMS: atom_id res chain seq x y z
N MET A 1 -13.04 -2.85 26.42
CA MET A 1 -13.11 -3.59 25.15
C MET A 1 -11.69 -3.68 24.61
N LYS A 2 -11.23 -4.87 24.21
CA LYS A 2 -9.83 -5.13 23.90
C LYS A 2 -9.45 -4.41 22.60
N LYS A 3 -8.38 -3.60 22.64
CA LYS A 3 -7.75 -3.01 21.46
C LYS A 3 -7.43 -4.13 20.49
N LEU A 4 -8.01 -4.11 19.30
CA LEU A 4 -7.58 -4.93 18.18
C LEU A 4 -6.37 -4.21 17.57
N SER A 5 -5.21 -4.39 18.22
CA SER A 5 -3.95 -4.09 17.57
C SER A 5 -3.82 -5.12 16.47
N ILE A 6 -4.00 -4.70 15.23
CA ILE A 6 -3.56 -5.46 14.07
C ILE A 6 -2.03 -5.34 14.09
N LEU A 7 -1.42 -6.17 14.94
CA LEU A 7 0.01 -6.39 14.93
C LEU A 7 0.26 -7.37 13.78
N LEU A 8 0.61 -6.86 12.62
CA LEU A 8 1.20 -7.66 11.56
C LEU A 8 2.62 -8.01 12.05
N CYS A 9 2.71 -9.00 12.95
CA CYS A 9 3.98 -9.54 13.42
C CYS A 9 4.47 -10.58 12.43
N ALA A 10 5.16 -10.13 11.38
CA ALA A 10 6.20 -10.97 10.78
C ALA A 10 7.43 -10.90 11.69
N VAL A 11 7.47 -11.72 12.73
CA VAL A 11 8.65 -11.86 13.59
C VAL A 11 9.66 -12.72 12.82
N LEU A 12 10.51 -12.08 12.03
CA LEU A 12 11.79 -12.68 11.63
C LEU A 12 12.79 -12.37 12.73
N LEU A 13 13.07 -13.38 13.56
CA LEU A 13 14.13 -13.37 14.57
C LEU A 13 15.49 -13.26 13.87
N PHE A 14 16.06 -12.07 13.83
CA PHE A 14 17.49 -11.89 13.58
C PHE A 14 18.20 -11.78 14.93
N SER A 15 19.00 -12.82 15.23
CA SER A 15 19.90 -12.86 16.38
C SER A 15 21.00 -11.81 16.24
N CYS A 16 21.16 -10.99 17.28
CA CYS A 16 22.30 -10.09 17.46
C CYS A 16 23.61 -10.90 17.49
N PHE A 17 24.50 -10.65 16.55
CA PHE A 17 25.88 -11.09 16.63
C PHE A 17 26.72 -10.01 17.29
N THR A 18 27.06 -10.24 18.57
CA THR A 18 28.18 -9.59 19.25
C THR A 18 29.49 -10.15 18.68
N GLY A 19 30.40 -9.25 18.35
CA GLY A 19 31.65 -9.57 17.69
C GLY A 19 32.52 -10.59 18.42
N CYS A 20 32.89 -11.63 17.69
CA CYS A 20 34.12 -12.40 17.86
C CYS A 20 34.75 -12.52 16.46
N THR A 21 36.04 -12.20 16.36
CA THR A 21 36.84 -12.42 15.16
C THR A 21 36.75 -13.88 14.74
N PRO A 22 36.27 -14.24 13.56
CA PRO A 22 36.31 -15.61 13.12
C PRO A 22 37.58 -15.88 12.31
N THR A 23 38.40 -16.81 12.80
CA THR A 23 39.26 -17.61 11.94
C THR A 23 38.52 -18.92 11.74
N SER A 24 37.73 -19.07 10.70
CA SER A 24 37.35 -20.36 10.10
C SER A 24 36.67 -20.10 8.77
N ASP A 25 37.09 -20.81 7.74
CA ASP A 25 36.44 -20.94 6.43
C ASP A 25 35.12 -21.73 6.59
N GLU A 26 34.10 -21.14 7.25
CA GLU A 26 32.75 -21.65 7.10
C GLU A 26 32.20 -21.13 5.75
N PRO A 27 31.58 -22.00 4.94
CA PRO A 27 30.93 -21.58 3.72
C PRO A 27 29.85 -20.57 4.11
N THR A 28 30.00 -19.32 3.65
CA THR A 28 28.94 -18.31 3.76
C THR A 28 27.71 -18.88 3.08
N GLU A 29 26.60 -19.03 3.82
CA GLU A 29 25.33 -19.36 3.19
C GLU A 29 25.09 -18.39 2.03
N PRO A 30 24.61 -18.90 0.88
CA PRO A 30 24.31 -18.03 -0.25
C PRO A 30 23.34 -16.94 0.19
N GLU A 31 23.65 -15.70 -0.13
CA GLU A 31 22.80 -14.55 0.19
C GLU A 31 21.39 -14.81 -0.33
N ARG A 32 20.40 -14.77 0.57
CA ARG A 32 19.01 -15.00 0.23
C ARG A 32 18.50 -13.83 -0.60
N LEU A 33 18.09 -14.09 -1.83
CA LEU A 33 17.65 -13.06 -2.76
C LEU A 33 16.13 -12.89 -2.83
N PHE A 34 15.36 -13.91 -2.41
CA PHE A 34 13.91 -13.95 -2.56
C PHE A 34 13.19 -14.47 -1.33
N ILE A 35 11.96 -14.00 -1.16
CA ILE A 35 10.94 -14.49 -0.22
C ILE A 35 9.90 -15.22 -1.07
N THR A 36 9.49 -16.42 -0.66
CA THR A 36 8.50 -17.22 -1.40
C THR A 36 7.13 -17.20 -0.71
N SER A 37 6.08 -17.50 -1.46
CA SER A 37 4.72 -17.63 -0.91
C SER A 37 4.57 -18.78 0.11
N ASP A 38 5.49 -19.74 0.15
CA ASP A 38 5.53 -20.78 1.18
C ASP A 38 5.98 -20.24 2.55
N GLU A 39 6.68 -19.11 2.57
CA GLU A 39 7.20 -18.47 3.78
C GLU A 39 6.28 -17.36 4.26
N VAL A 40 5.72 -16.59 3.31
CA VAL A 40 4.81 -15.46 3.58
C VAL A 40 3.70 -15.50 2.54
N ASP A 41 2.45 -15.55 2.97
CA ASP A 41 1.33 -15.48 2.05
C ASP A 41 1.20 -14.05 1.48
N LEU A 42 1.90 -13.83 0.35
CA LEU A 42 1.96 -12.53 -0.32
C LEU A 42 0.57 -12.04 -0.74
N ARG A 43 -0.32 -12.96 -1.17
CA ARG A 43 -1.68 -12.61 -1.59
C ARG A 43 -2.55 -12.22 -0.41
N GLN A 44 -2.44 -12.94 0.71
CA GLN A 44 -3.18 -12.62 1.92
C GLN A 44 -2.75 -11.26 2.49
N MET A 45 -1.43 -10.93 2.46
CA MET A 45 -0.96 -9.59 2.87
C MET A 45 -1.63 -8.48 2.09
N VAL A 46 -1.71 -8.61 0.77
CA VAL A 46 -2.34 -7.62 -0.12
C VAL A 46 -3.83 -7.48 0.18
N VAL A 47 -4.54 -8.60 0.34
CA VAL A 47 -5.98 -8.63 0.64
C VAL A 47 -6.26 -8.06 2.03
N ASP A 48 -5.45 -8.40 3.04
CA ASP A 48 -5.60 -7.91 4.41
C ASP A 48 -5.41 -6.39 4.48
N TYR A 49 -4.47 -5.85 3.71
CA TYR A 49 -4.24 -4.41 3.64
C TYR A 49 -5.44 -3.69 2.99
N MET A 50 -5.99 -4.25 1.90
CA MET A 50 -7.22 -3.75 1.29
C MET A 50 -8.39 -3.76 2.28
N TYR A 51 -8.55 -4.85 3.05
CA TYR A 51 -9.58 -4.94 4.07
C TYR A 51 -9.34 -3.97 5.24
N ALA A 52 -8.09 -3.73 5.64
CA ALA A 52 -7.76 -2.76 6.67
C ALA A 52 -8.19 -1.35 6.26
N MET A 53 -7.84 -0.92 5.06
CA MET A 53 -8.27 0.36 4.50
C MET A 53 -9.80 0.47 4.42
N ALA A 54 -10.47 -0.60 3.97
CA ALA A 54 -11.91 -0.60 3.72
C ALA A 54 -12.75 -0.71 4.99
N ASN A 55 -12.21 -1.25 6.10
CA ASN A 55 -12.99 -1.55 7.31
C ASN A 55 -12.59 -0.72 8.55
N VAL A 56 -11.60 0.17 8.45
CA VAL A 56 -11.29 1.07 9.56
C VAL A 56 -12.56 1.87 9.91
N GLN A 57 -12.93 1.82 11.19
CA GLN A 57 -14.06 2.61 11.70
C GLN A 57 -13.52 3.83 12.42
N TRP A 58 -14.01 4.99 12.05
CA TRP A 58 -13.54 6.26 12.59
C TRP A 58 -14.65 7.30 12.65
N THR A 59 -14.49 8.29 13.53
CA THR A 59 -15.42 9.41 13.68
C THR A 59 -14.76 10.68 13.17
N ALA A 60 -15.47 11.46 12.34
CA ALA A 60 -14.97 12.74 11.87
C ALA A 60 -14.97 13.76 13.00
N GLY A 61 -13.79 14.20 13.46
CA GLY A 61 -13.67 15.26 14.46
C GLY A 61 -14.02 16.65 13.91
N ILE A 62 -13.79 16.82 12.61
CA ILE A 62 -14.16 18.02 11.84
C ILE A 62 -14.90 17.63 10.57
N THR A 63 -15.61 18.54 9.96
CA THR A 63 -16.21 18.30 8.64
C THR A 63 -15.13 18.33 7.55
N ILE A 64 -15.03 17.24 6.77
CA ILE A 64 -14.18 17.15 5.59
C ILE A 64 -15.10 17.24 4.36
N ASP A 65 -15.04 18.35 3.66
CA ASP A 65 -15.96 18.67 2.56
C ASP A 65 -15.25 18.59 1.21
N TYR A 66 -15.55 17.54 0.46
CA TYR A 66 -15.08 17.36 -0.91
C TYR A 66 -16.20 17.53 -1.96
N SER A 67 -17.28 18.20 -1.61
CA SER A 67 -18.43 18.41 -2.49
C SER A 67 -18.08 19.13 -3.79
N SER A 68 -16.99 19.90 -3.79
CA SER A 68 -16.44 20.52 -5.02
C SER A 68 -15.91 19.49 -6.04
N TYR A 69 -15.49 18.32 -5.58
CA TYR A 69 -15.04 17.20 -6.42
C TYR A 69 -16.20 16.24 -6.69
N SER A 70 -16.96 15.85 -5.68
CA SER A 70 -18.14 15.01 -5.79
C SER A 70 -19.16 15.40 -4.72
N SER A 71 -20.35 15.76 -5.12
CA SER A 71 -21.41 16.29 -4.21
C SER A 71 -21.79 15.38 -3.05
N SER A 72 -21.47 14.08 -3.14
CA SER A 72 -21.73 13.09 -2.07
C SER A 72 -20.57 12.88 -1.13
N LEU A 73 -19.37 13.46 -1.37
CA LEU A 73 -18.20 13.28 -0.52
C LEU A 73 -18.12 14.37 0.54
N VAL A 74 -18.99 14.28 1.54
CA VAL A 74 -18.95 15.13 2.74
C VAL A 74 -18.91 14.23 3.97
N TYR A 75 -17.80 14.29 4.72
CA TYR A 75 -17.64 13.59 6.00
C TYR A 75 -17.97 14.59 7.11
N GLU A 76 -19.18 14.51 7.64
CA GLU A 76 -19.70 15.47 8.61
C GLU A 76 -19.12 15.25 10.01
N SER A 77 -18.72 16.32 10.69
CA SER A 77 -18.21 16.28 12.06
C SER A 77 -19.19 15.55 13.00
N GLY A 78 -18.65 14.70 13.86
CA GLY A 78 -19.39 13.89 14.82
C GLY A 78 -20.03 12.62 14.25
N LYS A 79 -19.96 12.39 12.93
CA LYS A 79 -20.44 11.14 12.31
C LYS A 79 -19.34 10.08 12.23
N THR A 80 -19.76 8.84 12.39
CA THR A 80 -18.90 7.66 12.22
C THR A 80 -18.98 7.14 10.79
N TYR A 81 -17.84 6.73 10.24
CA TYR A 81 -17.66 6.23 8.87
C TYR A 81 -16.92 4.89 8.89
N LEU A 82 -17.07 4.13 7.79
CA LEU A 82 -16.26 2.93 7.52
C LEU A 82 -15.35 3.16 6.31
N GLY A 83 -14.12 2.66 6.45
CA GLY A 83 -13.06 2.79 5.46
C GLY A 83 -12.45 4.18 5.45
N MET A 84 -11.19 4.24 5.04
CA MET A 84 -10.48 5.50 4.96
C MET A 84 -11.09 6.44 3.92
N VAL A 85 -10.78 7.72 4.06
CA VAL A 85 -11.28 8.81 3.20
C VAL A 85 -10.89 8.60 1.73
N TYR A 86 -11.82 8.85 0.80
CA TYR A 86 -11.50 8.92 -0.63
C TYR A 86 -10.78 10.23 -0.96
N ASN A 87 -9.60 10.14 -1.57
CA ASN A 87 -8.86 11.30 -2.05
C ASN A 87 -7.82 10.87 -3.10
N ASN A 88 -7.37 11.78 -3.97
CA ASN A 88 -6.32 11.51 -4.95
C ASN A 88 -4.91 11.85 -4.45
N ASN A 89 -4.72 12.20 -3.18
CA ASN A 89 -3.42 12.64 -2.64
C ASN A 89 -2.46 11.49 -2.31
N GLN A 90 -2.92 10.24 -2.31
CA GLN A 90 -2.07 9.04 -2.23
C GLN A 90 -1.19 8.99 -0.97
N ASN A 91 -1.77 9.33 0.16
CA ASN A 91 -1.02 9.42 1.41
C ASN A 91 -0.92 8.09 2.16
N GLY A 92 -1.65 7.06 1.70
CA GLY A 92 -1.66 5.74 2.29
C GLY A 92 -2.45 5.58 3.58
N PHE A 93 -2.55 4.31 4.02
CA PHE A 93 -3.36 3.93 5.17
C PHE A 93 -2.70 4.36 6.49
N GLU A 94 -1.39 4.22 6.60
CA GLU A 94 -0.64 4.55 7.80
C GLU A 94 -0.73 6.06 8.11
N ALA A 95 -0.60 6.91 7.09
CA ALA A 95 -0.77 8.35 7.24
C ALA A 95 -2.21 8.73 7.66
N PHE A 96 -3.22 7.95 7.22
CA PHE A 96 -4.60 8.13 7.68
C PHE A 96 -4.75 7.70 9.14
N MET A 97 -4.14 6.58 9.54
CA MET A 97 -4.19 6.09 10.92
C MET A 97 -3.53 7.04 11.91
N ASP A 98 -2.48 7.74 11.52
CA ASP A 98 -1.82 8.77 12.35
C ASP A 98 -2.72 9.98 12.65
N LEU A 99 -3.76 10.19 11.86
CA LEU A 99 -4.76 11.24 12.11
C LEU A 99 -5.87 10.81 13.08
N LEU A 100 -5.88 9.55 13.52
CA LEU A 100 -6.88 9.05 14.45
C LEU A 100 -6.32 9.04 15.88
N ASP A 101 -7.07 9.65 16.81
CA ASP A 101 -6.77 9.55 18.23
C ASP A 101 -7.07 8.15 18.81
N GLU A 102 -6.87 7.99 20.10
CA GLU A 102 -7.11 6.74 20.83
C GLU A 102 -8.58 6.26 20.80
N ASN A 103 -9.52 7.14 20.44
CA ASN A 103 -10.95 6.86 20.29
C ASN A 103 -11.35 6.68 18.82
N ASN A 104 -10.37 6.59 17.90
CA ASN A 104 -10.56 6.59 16.46
C ASN A 104 -11.28 7.85 15.95
N CYS A 105 -11.10 9.00 16.62
CA CYS A 105 -11.58 10.28 16.14
C CYS A 105 -10.52 10.94 15.27
N HIS A 106 -10.91 11.39 14.07
CA HIS A 106 -10.02 12.08 13.16
C HIS A 106 -9.68 13.48 13.67
N THR A 107 -8.42 13.72 13.97
CA THR A 107 -7.89 14.95 14.56
C THR A 107 -7.24 15.88 13.56
N GLY A 108 -7.16 15.48 12.28
CA GLY A 108 -6.58 16.31 11.22
C GLY A 108 -7.35 17.60 11.03
N THR A 109 -6.64 18.67 10.73
CA THR A 109 -7.18 20.02 10.52
C THR A 109 -7.31 20.40 9.04
N ILE A 110 -6.77 19.58 8.14
CA ILE A 110 -6.73 19.83 6.70
C ILE A 110 -7.97 19.21 6.06
N THR A 111 -8.84 20.02 5.50
CA THR A 111 -10.13 19.62 4.94
C THR A 111 -10.21 19.79 3.41
N GLY A 112 -9.23 20.43 2.82
CA GLY A 112 -9.20 20.69 1.38
C GLY A 112 -8.88 19.44 0.55
N TRP A 113 -9.58 19.25 -0.56
CA TRP A 113 -9.39 18.12 -1.49
C TRP A 113 -7.92 17.91 -1.86
N SER A 114 -7.17 18.97 -2.15
CA SER A 114 -5.79 18.91 -2.63
C SER A 114 -4.73 18.59 -1.57
N SER A 115 -5.11 18.48 -0.30
CA SER A 115 -4.13 18.36 0.78
C SER A 115 -4.56 17.46 1.93
N ALA A 116 -5.80 16.97 1.94
CA ALA A 116 -6.25 16.03 2.95
C ALA A 116 -5.75 14.61 2.66
N VAL A 117 -5.54 13.85 3.73
CA VAL A 117 -5.05 12.46 3.66
C VAL A 117 -6.16 11.53 3.16
N GLY A 118 -5.83 10.69 2.19
CA GLY A 118 -6.75 9.70 1.63
C GLY A 118 -6.16 9.00 0.41
N ASN A 119 -6.88 8.00 -0.08
CA ASN A 119 -6.55 7.24 -1.28
C ASN A 119 -7.70 7.25 -2.30
N SER A 120 -7.36 6.99 -3.55
CA SER A 120 -8.33 6.68 -4.61
C SER A 120 -8.42 5.16 -4.84
N CYS A 121 -9.32 4.73 -5.73
CA CYS A 121 -9.46 3.32 -6.11
C CYS A 121 -8.13 2.70 -6.60
N ALA A 122 -7.40 3.41 -7.46
CA ALA A 122 -6.14 2.94 -8.01
C ALA A 122 -5.03 2.96 -6.96
N THR A 123 -4.92 4.04 -6.18
CA THR A 123 -3.88 4.20 -5.16
C THR A 123 -4.02 3.17 -4.02
N SER A 124 -5.25 2.79 -3.68
CA SER A 124 -5.48 1.75 -2.68
C SER A 124 -4.92 0.40 -3.13
N ILE A 125 -5.07 0.05 -4.40
CA ILE A 125 -4.50 -1.17 -4.98
C ILE A 125 -2.99 -1.06 -5.11
N GLU A 126 -2.50 0.08 -5.57
CA GLU A 126 -1.06 0.38 -5.66
C GLU A 126 -0.37 0.15 -4.32
N HIS A 127 -0.84 0.79 -3.25
CA HIS A 127 -0.25 0.65 -1.91
C HIS A 127 -0.34 -0.79 -1.38
N ALA A 128 -1.44 -1.51 -1.66
CA ALA A 128 -1.54 -2.91 -1.32
C ALA A 128 -0.51 -3.78 -2.07
N TRP A 129 -0.30 -3.53 -3.36
CA TRP A 129 0.72 -4.24 -4.14
C TRP A 129 2.14 -3.85 -3.76
N GLN A 130 2.40 -2.60 -3.40
CA GLN A 130 3.72 -2.13 -2.95
C GLN A 130 4.22 -2.83 -1.68
N LEU A 131 3.32 -3.47 -0.90
CA LEU A 131 3.75 -4.31 0.22
C LEU A 131 4.60 -5.50 -0.21
N VAL A 132 4.33 -6.06 -1.39
CA VAL A 132 4.93 -7.31 -1.86
C VAL A 132 5.73 -7.14 -3.16
N SER A 133 5.55 -6.02 -3.88
CA SER A 133 6.18 -5.77 -5.17
C SER A 133 7.25 -4.69 -5.10
N ALA A 134 8.44 -5.05 -5.57
CA ALA A 134 9.55 -4.13 -5.75
C ALA A 134 9.47 -3.34 -7.08
N THR A 135 8.50 -3.64 -7.94
CA THR A 135 8.41 -3.09 -9.29
C THR A 135 7.22 -2.17 -9.52
N VAL A 136 6.20 -2.23 -8.65
CA VAL A 136 5.05 -1.32 -8.72
C VAL A 136 5.48 0.09 -8.33
N ASP A 137 5.36 1.00 -9.29
CA ASP A 137 5.54 2.42 -9.09
C ASP A 137 4.18 3.12 -9.09
N TYR A 138 4.21 4.38 -8.68
CA TYR A 138 3.08 5.29 -8.71
C TYR A 138 2.35 5.30 -10.07
N GLY A 139 1.02 5.23 -10.03
CA GLY A 139 0.21 5.33 -11.23
C GLY A 139 -1.27 5.59 -10.96
N TYR A 140 -1.90 6.26 -11.89
CA TYR A 140 -3.35 6.23 -12.02
C TYR A 140 -3.77 4.90 -12.67
N SER A 141 -5.05 4.55 -12.61
CA SER A 141 -5.57 3.32 -13.25
C SER A 141 -5.20 3.17 -14.73
N GLN A 142 -4.98 4.27 -15.47
CA GLN A 142 -4.47 4.25 -16.85
C GLN A 142 -3.01 3.81 -16.94
N ASP A 143 -2.22 4.06 -15.91
CA ASP A 143 -0.79 3.80 -15.85
C ASP A 143 -0.50 2.39 -15.28
N MET A 144 -1.38 1.87 -14.43
CA MET A 144 -1.31 0.54 -13.83
C MET A 144 -1.83 -0.55 -14.80
N MET A 145 -1.33 -0.52 -16.04
CA MET A 145 -1.70 -1.47 -17.09
C MET A 145 -0.47 -2.24 -17.54
N PRO A 146 -0.62 -3.51 -17.90
CA PRO A 146 0.49 -4.34 -18.36
C PRO A 146 1.30 -3.68 -19.49
N TYR A 147 2.63 -3.72 -19.36
CA TYR A 147 3.59 -3.20 -20.33
C TYR A 147 3.49 -1.69 -20.62
N TYR A 148 2.75 -0.95 -19.80
CA TYR A 148 2.60 0.49 -19.92
C TYR A 148 3.29 1.21 -18.75
N LYS A 149 4.13 2.20 -19.04
CA LYS A 149 4.88 3.02 -18.08
C LYS A 149 5.70 2.25 -17.01
N HIS A 150 6.08 1.01 -17.30
CA HIS A 150 6.95 0.21 -16.43
C HIS A 150 6.45 0.02 -14.98
N THR A 151 5.16 -0.19 -14.82
CA THR A 151 4.52 -0.26 -13.52
C THR A 151 4.69 -1.59 -12.77
N GLY A 152 5.37 -2.59 -13.37
CA GLY A 152 5.45 -3.95 -12.81
C GLY A 152 4.16 -4.76 -12.91
N VAL A 153 3.11 -4.18 -13.48
CA VAL A 153 1.82 -4.85 -13.68
C VAL A 153 1.89 -5.80 -14.87
N VAL A 154 1.32 -6.98 -14.71
CA VAL A 154 1.30 -8.04 -15.72
C VAL A 154 -0.12 -8.55 -15.96
N PRO A 155 -0.42 -9.14 -17.14
CA PRO A 155 -1.73 -9.73 -17.40
C PRO A 155 -2.03 -10.90 -16.48
N VAL A 156 -3.35 -11.14 -16.25
CA VAL A 156 -3.87 -12.44 -15.83
C VAL A 156 -4.46 -13.13 -17.05
N GLY A 157 -4.10 -14.40 -17.27
CA GLY A 157 -4.54 -15.16 -18.44
C GLY A 157 -3.89 -14.73 -19.75
N ASP A 158 -4.44 -15.20 -20.86
CA ASP A 158 -3.88 -15.05 -22.21
C ASP A 158 -4.40 -13.78 -22.92
N ILE A 159 -4.35 -12.64 -22.23
CA ILE A 159 -4.76 -11.35 -22.82
C ILE A 159 -3.53 -10.65 -23.40
N ASP A 160 -3.56 -10.34 -24.70
CA ASP A 160 -2.56 -9.52 -25.35
C ASP A 160 -2.82 -8.04 -25.13
N TRP A 161 -1.89 -7.39 -24.42
CA TRP A 161 -1.92 -5.97 -24.10
C TRP A 161 -1.07 -5.10 -25.04
N SER A 162 -0.48 -5.69 -26.08
CA SER A 162 0.51 -5.01 -26.94
C SER A 162 -0.04 -3.75 -27.63
N CYS A 163 -1.38 -3.66 -27.82
CA CYS A 163 -2.02 -2.51 -28.42
C CYS A 163 -2.49 -1.43 -27.44
N TYR A 164 -2.28 -1.62 -26.13
CA TYR A 164 -2.66 -0.59 -25.16
C TYR A 164 -1.75 0.63 -25.27
N ASN A 165 -2.36 1.78 -25.48
CA ASN A 165 -1.65 3.04 -25.69
C ASN A 165 -1.94 4.11 -24.61
N GLY A 166 -2.49 3.68 -23.47
CA GLY A 166 -2.83 4.59 -22.37
C GLY A 166 -4.18 5.27 -22.50
N THR A 167 -5.02 4.94 -23.48
CA THR A 167 -6.25 5.68 -23.73
C THR A 167 -7.54 4.90 -23.46
N ASN A 168 -7.57 3.59 -23.79
CA ASN A 168 -8.82 2.83 -23.71
C ASN A 168 -8.62 1.32 -23.62
N THR A 169 -9.13 0.69 -22.55
CA THR A 169 -9.12 -0.76 -22.39
C THR A 169 -10.02 -1.49 -23.37
N ASN A 170 -11.04 -0.83 -23.94
CA ASN A 170 -11.90 -1.44 -24.96
C ASN A 170 -11.15 -1.80 -26.25
N SER A 171 -10.00 -1.17 -26.53
CA SER A 171 -9.14 -1.55 -27.65
C SER A 171 -8.58 -2.96 -27.47
N ILE A 172 -8.27 -3.35 -26.23
CA ILE A 172 -7.82 -4.70 -25.88
C ILE A 172 -8.98 -5.68 -25.99
N ILE A 173 -10.13 -5.35 -25.39
CA ILE A 173 -11.33 -6.18 -25.43
C ILE A 173 -11.74 -6.51 -26.86
N GLY A 174 -11.69 -5.52 -27.77
CA GLY A 174 -12.06 -5.69 -29.17
C GLY A 174 -11.15 -6.61 -29.98
N GLN A 175 -9.96 -6.96 -29.49
CA GLN A 175 -9.01 -7.86 -30.14
C GLN A 175 -9.13 -9.33 -29.70
N HIS A 176 -9.91 -9.59 -28.65
CA HIS A 176 -10.08 -10.94 -28.10
C HIS A 176 -11.52 -11.41 -28.27
N ASP A 177 -11.68 -12.73 -28.40
CA ASP A 177 -13.00 -13.31 -28.20
C ASP A 177 -13.39 -13.23 -26.71
N ARG A 178 -14.71 -13.22 -26.46
CA ARG A 178 -15.21 -13.06 -25.08
C ARG A 178 -14.80 -14.19 -24.15
N GLN A 179 -14.68 -15.41 -24.70
CA GLN A 179 -14.33 -16.58 -23.89
C GLN A 179 -12.91 -16.48 -23.37
N THR A 180 -11.97 -15.98 -24.18
CA THR A 180 -10.59 -15.70 -23.73
C THR A 180 -10.57 -14.78 -22.51
N ILE A 181 -11.39 -13.69 -22.54
CA ILE A 181 -11.47 -12.76 -21.40
C ILE A 181 -12.13 -13.43 -20.17
N PHE A 182 -13.17 -14.24 -20.38
CA PHE A 182 -13.80 -14.96 -19.27
C PHE A 182 -12.88 -16.02 -18.65
N GLU A 183 -12.07 -16.70 -19.46
CA GLU A 183 -11.03 -17.61 -18.93
C GLU A 183 -9.98 -16.85 -18.12
N ALA A 184 -9.61 -15.63 -18.51
CA ALA A 184 -8.72 -14.80 -17.73
C ALA A 184 -9.36 -14.39 -16.39
N TYR A 185 -10.65 -14.01 -16.36
CA TYR A 185 -11.36 -13.78 -15.09
C TYR A 185 -11.42 -15.02 -14.20
N ALA A 186 -11.59 -16.21 -14.80
CA ALA A 186 -11.62 -17.47 -14.06
C ALA A 186 -10.27 -17.84 -13.44
N GLN A 187 -9.17 -17.34 -13.98
CA GLN A 187 -7.81 -17.55 -13.49
C GLN A 187 -7.38 -16.56 -12.40
N MET A 188 -8.16 -15.49 -12.17
CA MET A 188 -7.85 -14.53 -11.12
C MET A 188 -7.79 -15.18 -9.74
N LEU A 189 -6.88 -14.71 -8.92
CA LEU A 189 -6.72 -15.11 -7.53
C LEU A 189 -6.85 -13.88 -6.61
N PRO A 190 -7.20 -14.04 -5.32
CA PRO A 190 -7.23 -12.94 -4.37
C PRO A 190 -5.93 -12.12 -4.42
N GLY A 191 -6.04 -10.80 -4.42
CA GLY A 191 -4.94 -9.87 -4.62
C GLY A 191 -4.74 -9.39 -6.06
N ASP A 192 -5.32 -10.09 -7.06
CA ASP A 192 -5.37 -9.57 -8.43
C ASP A 192 -6.39 -8.43 -8.55
N ALA A 193 -6.29 -7.63 -9.61
CA ALA A 193 -7.19 -6.52 -9.81
C ALA A 193 -7.86 -6.53 -11.19
N LEU A 194 -9.00 -5.88 -11.24
CA LEU A 194 -9.66 -5.45 -12.46
C LEU A 194 -9.36 -3.99 -12.69
N MET A 195 -8.83 -3.67 -13.86
CA MET A 195 -8.52 -2.31 -14.27
C MET A 195 -9.33 -1.93 -15.50
N ARG A 196 -9.84 -0.70 -15.52
CA ARG A 196 -10.38 -0.08 -16.73
C ARG A 196 -9.89 1.34 -16.87
N TYR A 197 -9.74 1.78 -18.10
CA TYR A 197 -9.57 3.17 -18.45
C TYR A 197 -10.27 3.43 -19.78
N GLN A 198 -11.20 4.39 -19.80
CA GLN A 198 -11.94 4.78 -21.00
C GLN A 198 -12.55 6.18 -20.82
N ASN A 199 -12.67 6.94 -21.89
CA ASN A 199 -13.29 8.27 -21.88
C ASN A 199 -12.68 9.21 -20.81
N ASN A 200 -11.37 9.18 -20.63
CA ASN A 200 -10.63 9.93 -19.61
C ASN A 200 -11.05 9.63 -18.16
N GLY A 201 -11.65 8.47 -17.91
CA GLY A 201 -11.99 7.98 -16.57
C GLY A 201 -11.50 6.58 -16.36
N GLY A 202 -10.84 6.34 -15.24
CA GLY A 202 -10.37 5.03 -14.81
C GLY A 202 -11.08 4.55 -13.58
N HIS A 203 -11.05 3.24 -13.35
CA HIS A 203 -11.44 2.64 -12.10
C HIS A 203 -10.68 1.32 -11.88
N ALA A 204 -10.41 1.01 -10.63
CA ALA A 204 -9.66 -0.16 -10.20
C ALA A 204 -10.40 -0.87 -9.08
N LEU A 205 -10.48 -2.20 -9.16
CA LEU A 205 -11.19 -3.08 -8.22
C LEU A 205 -10.27 -4.24 -7.87
N MET A 206 -10.07 -4.56 -6.59
CA MET A 206 -9.29 -5.73 -6.19
C MET A 206 -10.18 -6.94 -5.98
N LEU A 207 -9.78 -8.08 -6.52
CA LEU A 207 -10.38 -9.37 -6.18
C LEU A 207 -9.94 -9.77 -4.77
N THR A 208 -10.88 -9.88 -3.84
CA THR A 208 -10.59 -10.18 -2.43
C THR A 208 -11.00 -11.60 -2.01
N LYS A 209 -11.78 -12.29 -2.85
CA LYS A 209 -12.13 -13.70 -2.68
C LYS A 209 -12.03 -14.41 -4.02
N ALA A 210 -11.76 -15.73 -3.97
CA ALA A 210 -11.72 -16.56 -5.18
C ALA A 210 -12.99 -16.40 -6.02
N PRO A 211 -12.91 -16.36 -7.36
CA PRO A 211 -14.06 -16.25 -8.22
C PRO A 211 -14.96 -17.50 -8.11
N THR A 212 -16.25 -17.30 -8.31
CA THR A 212 -17.16 -18.41 -8.57
C THR A 212 -17.24 -18.63 -10.08
N VAL A 213 -16.81 -19.78 -10.56
CA VAL A 213 -16.80 -20.11 -11.99
C VAL A 213 -17.81 -21.21 -12.29
N VAL A 214 -18.76 -20.92 -13.16
CA VAL A 214 -19.76 -21.87 -13.67
C VAL A 214 -19.47 -22.12 -15.14
N ARG A 215 -19.41 -23.39 -15.56
CA ARG A 215 -19.23 -23.79 -16.97
C ARG A 215 -20.50 -24.38 -17.53
N ASN A 216 -20.75 -24.12 -18.79
CA ASN A 216 -21.78 -24.75 -19.59
C ASN A 216 -21.41 -26.21 -19.95
N GLU A 217 -22.35 -26.99 -20.52
CA GLU A 217 -22.11 -28.39 -20.91
C GLU A 217 -21.00 -28.54 -21.98
N ASP A 218 -20.79 -27.52 -22.81
CA ASP A 218 -19.75 -27.47 -23.83
C ASP A 218 -18.36 -27.04 -23.28
N GLY A 219 -18.24 -26.80 -21.96
CA GLY A 219 -17.03 -26.39 -21.29
C GLY A 219 -16.80 -24.88 -21.27
N THR A 220 -17.57 -24.09 -22.02
CA THR A 220 -17.46 -22.63 -22.00
C THR A 220 -17.91 -22.03 -20.68
N ILE A 221 -17.41 -20.83 -20.32
CA ILE A 221 -17.82 -20.16 -19.10
C ILE A 221 -19.22 -19.57 -19.23
N ASN A 222 -20.08 -19.85 -18.26
CA ASN A 222 -21.36 -19.19 -18.11
C ASN A 222 -21.18 -17.82 -17.46
N MET A 223 -21.05 -16.79 -18.27
CA MET A 223 -20.72 -15.42 -17.85
C MET A 223 -21.77 -14.77 -16.94
N ALA A 224 -23.02 -15.23 -16.97
CA ALA A 224 -24.10 -14.70 -16.15
C ALA A 224 -24.17 -15.33 -14.76
N GLN A 225 -23.64 -16.56 -14.62
CA GLN A 225 -23.61 -17.31 -13.36
C GLN A 225 -22.22 -17.37 -12.72
N SER A 226 -21.19 -16.81 -13.39
CA SER A 226 -19.84 -16.68 -12.84
C SER A 226 -19.65 -15.29 -12.24
N TYR A 227 -18.98 -15.22 -11.08
CA TYR A 227 -18.85 -14.00 -10.27
C TYR A 227 -17.43 -13.78 -9.81
N LEU A 228 -17.05 -12.51 -9.75
CA LEU A 228 -15.89 -11.95 -9.04
C LEU A 228 -16.38 -11.28 -7.75
N TYR A 229 -15.59 -11.35 -6.69
CA TYR A 229 -15.87 -10.71 -5.42
C TYR A 229 -14.85 -9.58 -5.19
N LEU A 230 -15.30 -8.35 -5.30
CA LEU A 230 -14.45 -7.19 -5.48
C LEU A 230 -14.55 -6.21 -4.32
N THR A 231 -13.41 -5.69 -3.90
CA THR A 231 -13.31 -4.59 -2.95
C THR A 231 -12.70 -3.38 -3.66
N ASP A 232 -13.34 -2.23 -3.52
CA ASP A 232 -12.91 -1.00 -4.16
C ASP A 232 -13.33 0.25 -3.38
N GLN A 233 -12.69 1.36 -3.66
CA GLN A 233 -13.03 2.66 -3.13
C GLN A 233 -13.65 3.54 -4.24
N ASN A 234 -14.74 4.21 -3.91
CA ASN A 234 -15.52 5.05 -4.82
C ASN A 234 -15.48 6.52 -4.40
N ASN A 235 -15.68 7.41 -5.37
CA ASN A 235 -15.78 8.85 -5.14
C ASN A 235 -17.17 9.31 -4.65
N ARG A 236 -17.89 8.45 -3.95
CA ARG A 236 -19.21 8.72 -3.36
C ARG A 236 -19.40 7.96 -2.06
N LEU A 237 -20.13 8.55 -1.12
CA LEU A 237 -20.59 7.85 0.08
C LEU A 237 -21.89 7.09 -0.20
N HIS A 238 -21.98 5.88 0.33
CA HIS A 238 -23.17 5.05 0.38
C HIS A 238 -23.25 4.37 1.75
N ASN A 239 -24.41 3.86 2.11
CA ASN A 239 -24.55 3.15 3.37
C ASN A 239 -23.98 1.72 3.24
N ARG A 240 -23.02 1.41 4.08
CA ARG A 240 -22.44 0.09 4.24
C ARG A 240 -22.58 -0.37 5.67
N ARG A 241 -23.34 -1.43 5.92
CA ARG A 241 -23.77 -1.80 7.28
C ARG A 241 -24.53 -0.63 7.93
N GLU A 242 -24.07 -0.14 9.08
CA GLU A 242 -24.70 0.94 9.84
C GLU A 242 -24.10 2.32 9.54
N TYR A 243 -22.99 2.39 8.79
CA TYR A 243 -22.22 3.61 8.59
C TYR A 243 -22.03 3.97 7.12
N PRO A 244 -21.95 5.26 6.81
CA PRO A 244 -21.54 5.71 5.48
C PRO A 244 -20.11 5.27 5.15
N SER A 245 -19.88 4.94 3.89
CA SER A 245 -18.58 4.49 3.39
C SER A 245 -18.40 4.90 1.93
N SER A 246 -17.16 5.18 1.54
CA SER A 246 -16.77 5.25 0.13
C SER A 246 -16.28 3.90 -0.42
N TRP A 247 -16.34 2.84 0.39
CA TRP A 247 -15.84 1.51 0.06
C TRP A 247 -16.95 0.50 -0.14
N GLU A 248 -16.84 -0.26 -1.23
CA GLU A 248 -17.54 -1.53 -1.41
C GLU A 248 -16.61 -2.67 -0.98
N VAL A 249 -17.15 -3.70 -0.34
CA VAL A 249 -16.36 -4.84 0.16
C VAL A 249 -17.01 -6.14 -0.29
N ASP A 250 -16.22 -7.00 -0.94
CA ASP A 250 -16.63 -8.31 -1.45
C ASP A 250 -17.89 -8.24 -2.34
N ARG A 251 -18.06 -7.14 -3.07
CA ARG A 251 -19.21 -6.93 -3.93
C ARG A 251 -19.19 -7.93 -5.09
N PRO A 252 -20.22 -8.76 -5.26
CA PRO A 252 -20.27 -9.68 -6.39
C PRO A 252 -20.50 -8.91 -7.70
N MET A 253 -19.71 -9.23 -8.72
CA MET A 253 -19.86 -8.73 -10.08
C MET A 253 -19.84 -9.92 -11.04
N THR A 254 -20.84 -10.04 -11.92
CA THR A 254 -20.83 -11.09 -12.93
C THR A 254 -19.70 -10.87 -13.93
N PHE A 255 -19.19 -11.94 -14.54
CA PHE A 255 -18.22 -11.84 -15.62
C PHE A 255 -18.76 -11.01 -16.79
N SER A 256 -20.08 -11.16 -17.06
CA SER A 256 -20.78 -10.35 -18.08
C SER A 256 -20.68 -8.87 -17.79
N ASN A 257 -20.95 -8.44 -16.55
CA ASN A 257 -20.90 -7.02 -16.18
C ASN A 257 -19.47 -6.50 -16.18
N ALA A 258 -18.49 -7.28 -15.70
CA ALA A 258 -17.08 -6.90 -15.73
C ALA A 258 -16.62 -6.59 -17.19
N LEU A 259 -16.97 -7.46 -18.14
CA LEU A 259 -16.67 -7.24 -19.55
C LEU A 259 -17.41 -6.06 -20.15
N GLN A 260 -18.72 -5.92 -19.85
CA GLN A 260 -19.54 -4.81 -20.34
C GLN A 260 -19.02 -3.45 -19.87
N ASP A 261 -18.55 -3.40 -18.62
CA ASP A 261 -18.00 -2.19 -18.01
C ASP A 261 -16.54 -1.91 -18.47
N GLY A 262 -15.94 -2.79 -19.26
CA GLY A 262 -14.62 -2.60 -19.86
C GLY A 262 -13.45 -2.94 -18.95
N TYR A 263 -13.65 -3.75 -17.90
CA TYR A 263 -12.61 -4.19 -16.99
C TYR A 263 -11.80 -5.34 -17.58
N LEU A 264 -10.49 -5.29 -17.34
CA LEU A 264 -9.56 -6.37 -17.69
C LEU A 264 -8.74 -6.80 -16.47
N PRO A 265 -8.43 -8.10 -16.34
CA PRO A 265 -7.74 -8.65 -15.19
C PRO A 265 -6.23 -8.44 -15.30
N VAL A 266 -5.64 -7.99 -14.22
CA VAL A 266 -4.20 -7.72 -14.08
C VAL A 266 -3.70 -8.13 -12.70
N THR A 267 -2.40 -8.34 -12.59
CA THR A 267 -1.72 -8.63 -11.33
C THR A 267 -0.32 -8.03 -11.33
N VAL A 268 0.48 -8.31 -10.31
CA VAL A 268 1.93 -8.01 -10.28
C VAL A 268 2.74 -9.30 -10.38
N ALA A 269 3.95 -9.19 -10.89
CA ALA A 269 4.79 -10.35 -11.15
C ALA A 269 5.02 -11.19 -9.87
N GLU A 270 5.22 -10.53 -8.74
CA GLU A 270 5.47 -11.19 -7.46
C GLU A 270 4.27 -12.05 -6.98
N LEU A 271 3.03 -11.59 -7.22
CA LEU A 271 1.83 -12.38 -6.90
C LEU A 271 1.61 -13.51 -7.90
N ARG A 272 1.90 -13.29 -9.19
CA ARG A 272 1.80 -14.33 -10.22
C ARG A 272 2.78 -15.48 -9.96
N ASP A 273 4.03 -15.13 -9.66
CA ASP A 273 5.14 -16.08 -9.55
C ASP A 273 5.29 -16.63 -8.11
N GLY A 274 4.61 -16.02 -7.13
CA GLY A 274 4.71 -16.39 -5.72
C GLY A 274 6.10 -16.10 -5.12
N ILE A 275 6.83 -15.15 -5.68
CA ILE A 275 8.21 -14.84 -5.31
C ILE A 275 8.40 -13.32 -5.27
N ALA A 276 8.85 -12.80 -4.12
CA ALA A 276 9.17 -11.39 -3.93
C ALA A 276 10.67 -11.20 -3.63
N PRO A 277 11.34 -10.17 -4.17
CA PRO A 277 12.72 -9.86 -3.80
C PRO A 277 12.86 -9.57 -2.30
N VAL A 278 13.97 -9.95 -1.68
CA VAL A 278 14.25 -9.54 -0.29
C VAL A 278 14.40 -8.01 -0.23
N PRO A 279 13.78 -7.34 0.76
CA PRO A 279 13.95 -5.91 0.97
C PRO A 279 15.42 -5.55 1.24
N THR A 280 15.90 -4.51 0.57
CA THR A 280 17.27 -3.99 0.73
C THR A 280 17.22 -2.49 1.01
N PHE A 281 18.18 -2.01 1.84
CA PHE A 281 18.30 -0.61 2.19
C PHE A 281 19.74 -0.12 1.95
N THR A 282 19.86 0.99 1.23
CA THR A 282 21.11 1.73 1.07
C THR A 282 20.98 3.04 1.81
N VAL A 283 21.86 3.30 2.78
CA VAL A 283 21.70 4.41 3.71
C VAL A 283 22.93 5.32 3.68
N THR A 284 22.69 6.63 3.63
CA THR A 284 23.65 7.66 4.02
C THR A 284 23.28 8.13 5.41
N ALA A 285 23.99 7.67 6.43
CA ALA A 285 23.66 7.95 7.83
C ALA A 285 24.04 9.39 8.22
N PRO A 286 23.27 10.03 9.14
CA PRO A 286 23.68 11.29 9.78
C PRO A 286 24.95 11.09 10.61
N THR A 287 25.89 12.01 10.52
CA THR A 287 27.10 11.98 11.38
C THR A 287 26.82 12.56 12.75
N ALA A 288 27.56 12.12 13.78
CA ALA A 288 27.47 12.67 15.13
C ALA A 288 27.69 14.20 15.16
N GLU A 289 28.59 14.74 14.32
CA GLU A 289 28.85 16.17 14.19
C GLU A 289 27.60 16.91 13.67
N ASN A 290 26.96 16.41 12.62
CA ASN A 290 25.71 17.00 12.09
C ASN A 290 24.61 16.99 13.14
N LEU A 291 24.45 15.88 13.86
CA LEU A 291 23.45 15.73 14.92
C LEU A 291 23.72 16.70 16.09
N ALA A 292 24.97 16.80 16.54
CA ALA A 292 25.37 17.79 17.57
C ALA A 292 25.05 19.22 17.14
N ALA A 293 25.17 19.54 15.84
CA ALA A 293 24.78 20.81 15.27
C ALA A 293 23.26 20.99 15.05
N GLY A 294 22.44 19.99 15.41
CA GLY A 294 20.99 20.04 15.27
C GLY A 294 20.45 19.64 13.90
N ASN A 295 21.26 18.98 13.06
CA ASN A 295 20.88 18.62 11.69
C ASN A 295 20.84 17.11 11.48
N VAL A 296 19.72 16.58 10.98
CA VAL A 296 19.60 15.19 10.58
C VAL A 296 19.81 15.08 9.06
N LYS A 297 21.08 15.05 8.64
CA LYS A 297 21.44 14.97 7.21
C LYS A 297 21.64 13.50 6.82
N GLY A 298 21.08 13.12 5.69
CA GLY A 298 21.20 11.77 5.14
C GLY A 298 19.98 11.37 4.36
N ASN A 299 19.96 10.13 3.92
CA ASN A 299 18.84 9.54 3.19
C ASN A 299 18.84 8.02 3.27
N VAL A 300 17.71 7.41 2.92
CA VAL A 300 17.58 6.00 2.67
C VAL A 300 17.06 5.77 1.25
N ARG A 301 17.49 4.68 0.64
CA ARG A 301 16.92 4.08 -0.57
C ARG A 301 16.60 2.62 -0.32
N SER A 302 15.46 2.17 -0.83
CA SER A 302 15.05 0.76 -0.78
C SER A 302 14.63 0.28 -2.19
N ASN A 303 14.67 -1.02 -2.42
CA ASN A 303 14.04 -1.62 -3.60
C ASN A 303 12.51 -1.68 -3.48
N TYR A 304 11.94 -1.47 -2.29
CA TYR A 304 10.49 -1.31 -2.03
C TYR A 304 10.14 0.13 -1.71
N CYS A 305 8.86 0.49 -1.87
CA CYS A 305 8.34 1.74 -1.32
C CYS A 305 8.35 1.69 0.21
N LEU A 306 8.81 2.77 0.84
CA LEU A 306 8.85 2.92 2.29
C LEU A 306 7.45 3.26 2.79
N ASN A 307 6.80 2.34 3.49
CA ASN A 307 5.50 2.57 4.12
C ASN A 307 5.66 3.52 5.31
N THR A 308 6.71 3.32 6.12
CA THR A 308 7.00 4.13 7.29
C THR A 308 8.49 4.38 7.42
N LEU A 309 8.84 5.62 7.75
CA LEU A 309 10.16 6.01 8.24
C LEU A 309 9.99 6.64 9.61
N ARG A 310 10.55 6.02 10.66
CA ARG A 310 10.46 6.47 12.04
C ARG A 310 11.82 6.81 12.58
N MET A 311 11.90 7.96 13.25
CA MET A 311 13.09 8.39 13.99
C MET A 311 12.77 8.41 15.48
N GLU A 312 13.64 7.81 16.28
CA GLU A 312 13.58 7.84 17.74
C GLU A 312 14.85 8.48 18.29
N LEU A 313 14.67 9.45 19.17
CA LEU A 313 15.76 10.09 19.88
C LEU A 313 15.70 9.70 21.34
N ARG A 314 16.76 9.13 21.88
CA ARG A 314 16.83 8.66 23.27
C ARG A 314 18.00 9.30 24.03
N SER A 315 17.80 9.50 25.35
CA SER A 315 18.88 9.78 26.33
C SER A 315 18.93 8.58 27.28
N GLY A 316 19.95 7.73 27.13
CA GLY A 316 19.96 6.42 27.72
C GLY A 316 18.73 5.60 27.25
N GLU A 317 17.94 5.07 28.18
CA GLU A 317 16.72 4.33 27.88
C GLU A 317 15.48 5.22 27.65
N THR A 318 15.56 6.50 27.99
CA THR A 318 14.43 7.42 27.93
C THR A 318 14.21 7.89 26.48
N LEU A 319 13.00 7.68 25.93
CA LEU A 319 12.59 8.27 24.67
C LEU A 319 12.34 9.78 24.87
N VAL A 320 13.08 10.61 24.16
CA VAL A 320 13.03 12.08 24.24
C VAL A 320 12.12 12.67 23.19
N ALA A 321 12.22 12.16 21.97
CA ALA A 321 11.43 12.62 20.83
C ALA A 321 11.25 11.50 19.82
N THR A 322 10.18 11.58 19.04
CA THR A 322 9.92 10.72 17.88
C THR A 322 9.39 11.55 16.73
N ALA A 323 9.71 11.13 15.52
CA ALA A 323 9.16 11.68 14.30
C ALA A 323 8.83 10.52 13.34
N VAL A 324 7.69 10.60 12.66
CA VAL A 324 7.19 9.56 11.75
C VAL A 324 6.78 10.20 10.44
N SER A 325 7.08 9.53 9.34
CA SER A 325 6.55 9.87 8.01
C SER A 325 6.21 8.62 7.23
N HIS A 326 5.29 8.77 6.26
CA HIS A 326 4.84 7.71 5.37
C HIS A 326 5.13 8.13 3.92
N PRO A 327 6.36 7.91 3.43
CA PRO A 327 6.78 8.43 2.14
C PRO A 327 6.07 7.79 0.94
N TYR A 328 5.78 6.50 1.00
CA TYR A 328 5.34 5.67 -0.13
C TYR A 328 6.22 5.83 -1.38
N GLU A 329 7.48 6.09 -1.14
CA GLU A 329 8.51 6.33 -2.13
C GLU A 329 9.70 5.38 -1.85
N ARG A 330 10.47 5.05 -2.86
CA ARG A 330 11.67 4.20 -2.70
C ARG A 330 12.87 4.94 -2.12
N SER A 331 12.77 6.24 -1.93
CA SER A 331 13.83 7.03 -1.30
C SER A 331 13.26 8.15 -0.46
N CYS A 332 13.87 8.38 0.70
CA CYS A 332 13.48 9.46 1.59
C CYS A 332 14.70 10.14 2.19
N GLY A 333 14.70 11.48 2.17
CA GLY A 333 15.68 12.29 2.88
C GLY A 333 15.32 12.44 4.35
N PHE A 334 16.32 12.50 5.21
CA PHE A 334 16.10 12.58 6.66
C PHE A 334 15.86 14.01 7.18
N SER A 335 16.21 15.03 6.41
CA SER A 335 16.29 16.40 6.92
C SER A 335 14.94 17.00 7.32
N ASP A 336 13.87 16.72 6.57
CA ASP A 336 12.56 17.31 6.88
C ASP A 336 11.93 16.62 8.09
N LEU A 337 11.93 15.30 8.14
CA LEU A 337 11.46 14.53 9.28
C LEU A 337 12.28 14.83 10.54
N GLY A 338 13.60 15.00 10.39
CA GLY A 338 14.51 15.31 11.49
C GLY A 338 14.26 16.64 12.18
N LYS A 339 13.56 17.60 11.55
CA LYS A 339 13.17 18.87 12.17
C LYS A 339 12.19 18.68 13.33
N ASP A 340 11.34 17.68 13.26
CA ASP A 340 10.34 17.38 14.29
C ASP A 340 10.97 16.89 15.59
N LEU A 341 12.21 16.34 15.53
CA LEU A 341 12.97 15.92 16.70
C LEU A 341 13.51 17.10 17.54
N LYS A 342 13.53 18.32 17.00
CA LYS A 342 14.00 19.55 17.66
C LYS A 342 15.37 19.39 18.34
N ILE A 343 16.29 18.67 17.69
CA ILE A 343 17.61 18.35 18.27
C ILE A 343 18.38 19.63 18.66
N ALA A 344 18.18 20.75 17.95
CA ALA A 344 18.82 22.00 18.27
C ALA A 344 18.50 22.53 19.69
N ASP A 345 17.31 22.22 20.20
CA ASP A 345 16.76 22.71 21.45
C ASP A 345 17.09 21.79 22.66
N LEU A 346 17.78 20.68 22.42
CA LEU A 346 18.11 19.71 23.46
C LEU A 346 19.13 20.30 24.47
N PRO A 347 19.01 19.98 25.75
CA PRO A 347 20.05 20.26 26.73
C PRO A 347 21.36 19.52 26.44
N ALA A 348 22.46 19.98 27.03
CA ALA A 348 23.73 19.26 26.94
C ALA A 348 23.60 17.85 27.52
N GLY A 349 24.08 16.85 26.79
CA GLY A 349 23.94 15.43 27.17
C GLY A 349 24.29 14.49 26.02
N GLN A 350 24.28 13.19 26.36
CA GLN A 350 24.48 12.13 25.37
C GLN A 350 23.13 11.63 24.87
N TYR A 351 23.00 11.50 23.54
CA TYR A 351 21.81 11.06 22.87
C TYR A 351 22.12 9.99 21.81
N THR A 352 21.16 9.13 21.55
CA THR A 352 21.20 8.15 20.44
C THR A 352 20.01 8.41 19.51
N LEU A 353 20.29 8.62 18.22
CA LEU A 353 19.31 8.64 17.17
C LEU A 353 19.22 7.25 16.54
N THR A 354 18.03 6.67 16.54
CA THR A 354 17.69 5.44 15.82
C THR A 354 16.74 5.78 14.67
N ILE A 355 17.02 5.28 13.46
CA ILE A 355 16.11 5.42 12.32
C ILE A 355 15.68 4.01 11.90
N ILE A 356 14.36 3.81 11.82
CA ILE A 356 13.71 2.55 11.49
C ILE A 356 12.96 2.77 10.19
N ALA A 357 13.20 1.90 9.21
CA ALA A 357 12.47 1.87 7.95
C ALA A 357 11.55 0.64 7.89
N GLU A 358 10.33 0.84 7.45
CA GLU A 358 9.35 -0.21 7.23
C GLU A 358 8.96 -0.25 5.76
N VAL A 359 8.99 -1.44 5.20
CA VAL A 359 8.42 -1.83 3.91
C VAL A 359 7.51 -3.03 4.15
N GLY A 360 6.59 -3.35 3.26
CA GLY A 360 5.60 -4.40 3.51
C GLY A 360 6.18 -5.73 4.01
N LEU A 361 7.35 -6.12 3.54
CA LEU A 361 7.99 -7.41 3.89
C LEU A 361 9.07 -7.30 4.98
N ALA A 362 9.41 -6.12 5.48
CA ALA A 362 10.45 -5.96 6.50
C ALA A 362 10.33 -4.66 7.30
N THR A 363 10.72 -4.76 8.56
CA THR A 363 11.04 -3.61 9.43
C THR A 363 12.48 -3.71 9.86
N GLN A 364 13.28 -2.67 9.62
CA GLN A 364 14.70 -2.68 9.92
C GLN A 364 15.18 -1.39 10.57
N THR A 365 15.99 -1.50 11.62
CA THR A 365 16.81 -0.38 12.08
C THR A 365 17.93 -0.15 11.08
N ILE A 366 17.88 0.98 10.40
CA ILE A 366 18.82 1.33 9.31
C ILE A 366 19.90 2.30 9.73
N VAL A 367 19.72 3.00 10.86
CA VAL A 367 20.70 3.90 11.47
C VAL A 367 20.62 3.80 12.99
N GLU A 368 21.78 3.75 13.63
CA GLU A 368 21.94 4.01 15.05
C GLU A 368 23.19 4.87 15.23
N THR A 369 23.04 6.11 15.70
CA THR A 369 24.13 7.07 15.86
C THR A 369 24.05 7.76 17.21
N THR A 370 25.10 7.61 18.03
CA THR A 370 25.24 8.33 19.30
C THR A 370 26.01 9.61 19.11
N PHE A 371 25.56 10.69 19.76
CA PHE A 371 26.20 12.01 19.72
C PHE A 371 26.09 12.71 21.06
N THR A 372 26.91 13.75 21.25
CA THR A 372 26.89 14.60 22.45
C THR A 372 26.46 16.00 22.02
N LYS A 373 25.46 16.53 22.72
CA LYS A 373 24.94 17.89 22.53
C LYS A 373 25.64 18.83 23.51
#